data_2c9ea20621b44aa2443151b0bea3b5a5
#
_entry.id   2c9ea20621b44aa2443151b0bea3b5a5
#
_cell.length_a   1.000
_cell.length_b   1.000
_cell.length_c   1.000
_cell.angle_alpha   90.00
_cell.angle_beta   90.00
_cell.angle_gamma   90.00
#
_symmetry.space_group_name_H-M   'P 1'
#
loop_
_entity.id
_entity.type
_entity.pdbx_description
1 polymer ?
#
loop_
_entity_poly.entity_id
_entity_poly.type
_entity_poly.pdbx_seq_one_letter_code
_entity_poly.pdbx_strand_id
1 'polypeptide(L)'
;MDLATVDHLLTTTRAVRKRLDLARPVEHAVITECLEIALQAPSGSNRQGWHFLVVTDAEKRKLIGDYYRQAFKHYLVQNEQTALEPLRAKTGAPGTGANATRILKSASYLSQNLHKVPVHIIPCIEGRVETAGLMAQASLYGSILPATWSLMLALRARGLGSVWTTLHLAHEQAIGAQLGIPPTVTQAALIPVAYYTGADFKPAPRAPVAQVTHWDHW
;
A
#
# COMPACT_ATOMS: atom_id res chain seq x y z
N MET A 1 -8.19 0.27 27.41
CA MET A 1 -7.65 0.71 26.10
C MET A 1 -7.52 2.22 26.13
N ASP A 2 -6.36 2.75 25.78
CA ASP A 2 -6.16 4.20 25.68
C ASP A 2 -6.62 4.69 24.30
N LEU A 3 -7.78 5.34 24.25
CA LEU A 3 -8.39 5.85 23.03
C LEU A 3 -7.52 6.91 22.35
N ALA A 4 -6.84 7.78 23.12
CA ALA A 4 -6.01 8.82 22.54
C ALA A 4 -4.84 8.25 21.72
N THR A 5 -4.20 7.22 22.24
CA THR A 5 -3.13 6.49 21.50
C THR A 5 -3.66 5.78 20.27
N VAL A 6 -4.81 5.13 20.37
CA VAL A 6 -5.44 4.44 19.23
C VAL A 6 -5.85 5.43 18.16
N ASP A 7 -6.53 6.50 18.50
CA ASP A 7 -6.97 7.54 17.57
C ASP A 7 -5.77 8.25 16.92
N HIS A 8 -4.72 8.52 17.70
CA HIS A 8 -3.47 9.07 17.17
C HIS A 8 -2.86 8.15 16.10
N LEU A 9 -2.73 6.86 16.39
CA LEU A 9 -2.21 5.87 15.43
C LEU A 9 -3.05 5.86 14.14
N LEU A 10 -4.37 5.74 14.26
CA LEU A 10 -5.29 5.64 13.13
C LEU A 10 -5.33 6.91 12.27
N THR A 11 -5.33 8.09 12.91
CA THR A 11 -5.44 9.37 12.21
C THR A 11 -4.12 9.87 11.62
N THR A 12 -2.97 9.42 12.14
CA THR A 12 -1.65 9.86 11.69
C THR A 12 -0.88 8.85 10.87
N THR A 13 -1.39 7.64 10.65
CA THR A 13 -0.79 6.68 9.71
C THR A 13 -0.89 7.22 8.29
N ARG A 14 0.27 7.40 7.64
CA ARG A 14 0.41 8.11 6.37
C ARG A 14 1.19 7.27 5.36
N ALA A 15 0.97 7.55 4.08
CA ALA A 15 1.82 7.06 3.00
C ALA A 15 3.20 7.74 3.06
N VAL A 16 4.20 7.04 3.57
CA VAL A 16 5.57 7.54 3.77
C VAL A 16 6.43 7.18 2.57
N ARG A 17 7.03 8.17 1.91
CA ARG A 17 7.91 7.97 0.75
C ARG A 17 9.25 8.65 0.94
N LYS A 18 9.28 10.01 0.93
CA LYS A 18 10.52 10.79 1.03
C LYS A 18 11.22 10.71 2.40
N ARG A 19 10.47 10.30 3.42
CA ARG A 19 10.96 10.19 4.79
C ARG A 19 11.36 8.76 5.18
N LEU A 20 11.29 7.81 4.24
CA LEU A 20 11.85 6.48 4.47
C LEU A 20 13.37 6.60 4.63
N ASP A 21 13.92 6.05 5.70
CA ASP A 21 15.35 5.93 5.91
C ASP A 21 15.88 4.78 5.06
N LEU A 22 16.54 5.11 3.97
CA LEU A 22 17.02 4.15 2.99
C LEU A 22 18.35 3.47 3.41
N ALA A 23 18.98 3.95 4.46
CA ALA A 23 20.27 3.46 4.93
C ALA A 23 20.15 2.54 6.16
N ARG A 24 19.10 2.73 6.98
CA ARG A 24 18.90 1.95 8.19
C ARG A 24 18.29 0.59 7.85
N PRO A 25 18.94 -0.54 8.24
CA PRO A 25 18.34 -1.86 8.09
C PRO A 25 17.08 -2.00 8.95
N VAL A 26 16.20 -2.92 8.56
CA VAL A 26 15.00 -3.29 9.33
C VAL A 26 15.19 -4.73 9.79
N GLU A 27 15.04 -4.96 11.06
CA GLU A 27 15.23 -6.24 11.71
C GLU A 27 14.09 -7.21 11.30
N HIS A 28 14.41 -8.46 10.94
CA HIS A 28 13.42 -9.48 10.56
C HIS A 28 12.40 -9.73 11.69
N ALA A 29 12.85 -9.72 12.94
CA ALA A 29 11.97 -9.92 14.09
C ALA A 29 10.84 -8.90 14.16
N VAL A 30 11.13 -7.62 13.91
CA VAL A 30 10.12 -6.55 13.92
C VAL A 30 9.08 -6.76 12.79
N ILE A 31 9.51 -7.21 11.63
CA ILE A 31 8.58 -7.55 10.53
C ILE A 31 7.71 -8.74 10.92
N THR A 32 8.29 -9.78 11.51
CA THR A 32 7.56 -10.97 11.97
C THR A 32 6.49 -10.62 12.99
N GLU A 33 6.82 -9.84 14.02
CA GLU A 33 5.86 -9.35 15.01
C GLU A 33 4.70 -8.57 14.36
N CYS A 34 5.01 -7.72 13.38
CA CYS A 34 3.97 -6.96 12.66
C CYS A 34 3.07 -7.87 11.82
N LEU A 35 3.62 -8.93 11.23
CA LEU A 35 2.85 -9.93 10.49
C LEU A 35 1.95 -10.75 11.40
N GLU A 36 2.43 -11.17 12.57
CA GLU A 36 1.62 -11.87 13.59
C GLU A 36 0.38 -11.06 14.00
N ILE A 37 0.55 -9.74 14.17
CA ILE A 37 -0.58 -8.83 14.42
C ILE A 37 -1.51 -8.76 13.20
N ALA A 38 -0.95 -8.67 12.00
CA ALA A 38 -1.74 -8.59 10.77
C ALA A 38 -2.63 -9.81 10.55
N LEU A 39 -2.16 -11.00 10.95
CA LEU A 39 -2.91 -12.25 10.84
C LEU A 39 -4.12 -12.35 11.77
N GLN A 40 -4.31 -11.39 12.69
CA GLN A 40 -5.53 -11.29 13.50
C GLN A 40 -6.70 -10.63 12.75
N ALA A 41 -6.48 -10.18 11.51
CA ALA A 41 -7.54 -9.63 10.69
C ALA A 41 -8.57 -10.71 10.30
N PRO A 42 -9.84 -10.35 10.05
CA PRO A 42 -10.83 -11.30 9.55
C PRO A 42 -10.54 -11.70 8.10
N SER A 43 -10.94 -12.92 7.74
CA SER A 43 -10.92 -13.40 6.34
C SER A 43 -12.25 -14.08 5.97
N GLY A 44 -12.61 -14.03 4.69
CA GLY A 44 -13.83 -14.66 4.17
C GLY A 44 -13.89 -16.15 4.53
N SER A 45 -14.96 -16.57 5.24
CA SER A 45 -15.13 -17.93 5.75
C SER A 45 -13.96 -18.45 6.59
N ASN A 46 -13.19 -17.55 7.20
CA ASN A 46 -11.98 -17.88 7.96
C ASN A 46 -10.96 -18.73 7.18
N ARG A 47 -10.88 -18.53 5.87
CA ARG A 47 -9.99 -19.33 5.00
C ARG A 47 -8.51 -19.06 5.20
N GLN A 48 -8.15 -17.85 5.63
CA GLN A 48 -6.77 -17.45 5.95
C GLN A 48 -5.76 -17.77 4.83
N GLY A 49 -6.20 -17.64 3.57
CA GLY A 49 -5.39 -17.92 2.37
C GLY A 49 -4.40 -16.81 2.00
N TRP A 50 -4.04 -15.95 2.94
CA TRP A 50 -3.07 -14.89 2.76
C TRP A 50 -1.63 -15.38 2.87
N HIS A 51 -0.76 -14.76 2.10
CA HIS A 51 0.69 -14.90 2.16
C HIS A 51 1.32 -13.50 2.12
N PHE A 52 2.45 -13.35 2.78
CA PHE A 52 3.21 -12.11 2.75
C PHE A 52 4.63 -12.41 2.28
N LEU A 53 4.94 -12.06 1.04
CA LEU A 53 6.30 -12.21 0.54
C LEU A 53 7.14 -11.03 1.00
N VAL A 54 8.10 -11.26 1.88
CA VAL A 54 9.04 -10.26 2.39
C VAL A 54 10.33 -10.34 1.59
N VAL A 55 10.68 -9.26 0.89
CA VAL A 55 11.85 -9.18 0.03
C VAL A 55 12.87 -8.21 0.63
N THR A 56 14.00 -8.74 1.07
CA THR A 56 15.16 -7.99 1.60
C THR A 56 16.39 -8.11 0.70
N ASP A 57 16.43 -9.08 -0.18
CA ASP A 57 17.50 -9.27 -1.16
C ASP A 57 17.62 -8.09 -2.12
N ALA A 58 18.84 -7.57 -2.30
CA ALA A 58 19.09 -6.34 -3.05
C ALA A 58 18.74 -6.47 -4.54
N GLU A 59 19.05 -7.63 -5.16
CA GLU A 59 18.78 -7.85 -6.58
C GLU A 59 17.29 -8.00 -6.84
N LYS A 60 16.56 -8.69 -5.95
CA LYS A 60 15.10 -8.82 -6.05
C LYS A 60 14.40 -7.47 -5.82
N ARG A 61 14.88 -6.65 -4.87
CA ARG A 61 14.37 -5.28 -4.67
C ARG A 61 14.65 -4.39 -5.88
N LYS A 62 15.81 -4.56 -6.52
CA LYS A 62 16.16 -3.85 -7.75
C LYS A 62 15.23 -4.24 -8.89
N LEU A 63 14.99 -5.53 -9.09
CA LEU A 63 14.06 -6.06 -10.10
C LEU A 63 12.65 -5.47 -9.92
N ILE A 64 12.10 -5.52 -8.70
CA ILE A 64 10.79 -4.91 -8.41
C ILE A 64 10.81 -3.40 -8.71
N GLY A 65 11.88 -2.71 -8.30
CA GLY A 65 12.06 -1.28 -8.54
C GLY A 65 12.10 -0.90 -10.02
N ASP A 66 12.71 -1.74 -10.86
CA ASP A 66 12.81 -1.51 -12.29
C ASP A 66 11.43 -1.67 -12.98
N TYR A 67 10.67 -2.72 -12.69
CA TYR A 67 9.28 -2.88 -13.15
C TYR A 67 8.37 -1.76 -12.65
N TYR A 68 8.48 -1.40 -11.38
CA TYR A 68 7.72 -0.30 -10.80
C TYR A 68 7.99 1.02 -11.51
N ARG A 69 9.24 1.31 -11.85
CA ARG A 69 9.65 2.52 -12.58
C ARG A 69 9.10 2.53 -14.01
N GLN A 70 9.07 1.39 -14.68
CA GLN A 70 8.44 1.26 -16.00
C GLN A 70 6.93 1.57 -15.92
N ALA A 71 6.22 0.93 -14.98
CA ALA A 71 4.80 1.18 -14.76
C ALA A 71 4.51 2.65 -14.39
N PHE A 72 5.37 3.28 -13.59
CA PHE A 72 5.22 4.69 -13.24
C PHE A 72 5.34 5.62 -14.44
N LYS A 73 6.25 5.34 -15.37
CA LYS A 73 6.36 6.10 -16.63
C LYS A 73 5.08 6.01 -17.47
N HIS A 74 4.54 4.81 -17.64
CA HIS A 74 3.25 4.60 -18.33
C HIS A 74 2.10 5.33 -17.63
N TYR A 75 2.04 5.25 -16.29
CA TYR A 75 1.06 5.96 -15.49
C TYR A 75 1.11 7.48 -15.72
N LEU A 76 2.29 8.09 -15.83
CA LEU A 76 2.43 9.53 -16.12
C LEU A 76 1.87 9.88 -17.49
N VAL A 77 2.23 9.14 -18.53
CA VAL A 77 1.76 9.36 -19.91
C VAL A 77 0.24 9.22 -19.99
N GLN A 78 -0.33 8.19 -19.38
CA GLN A 78 -1.78 7.98 -19.37
C GLN A 78 -2.53 9.09 -18.61
N ASN A 79 -1.98 9.62 -17.52
CA ASN A 79 -2.60 10.71 -16.78
C ASN A 79 -2.47 12.08 -17.46
N GLU A 80 -1.48 12.26 -18.34
CA GLU A 80 -1.40 13.44 -19.21
C GLU A 80 -2.46 13.37 -20.33
N GLN A 81 -2.76 12.16 -20.81
CA GLN A 81 -3.73 11.92 -21.89
C GLN A 81 -5.18 11.78 -21.41
N THR A 82 -5.38 11.24 -20.21
CA THR A 82 -6.70 11.11 -19.59
C THR A 82 -6.89 12.26 -18.64
N ALA A 83 -7.69 13.26 -19.06
CA ALA A 83 -8.17 14.32 -18.17
C ALA A 83 -9.01 13.70 -17.02
N LEU A 84 -8.34 13.12 -16.02
CA LEU A 84 -8.94 12.74 -14.73
C LEU A 84 -9.40 13.98 -13.93
N GLU A 85 -9.18 15.17 -14.47
CA GLU A 85 -9.65 16.46 -13.98
C GLU A 85 -11.16 16.51 -13.70
N PRO A 86 -12.07 16.03 -14.57
CA PRO A 86 -13.50 16.18 -14.31
C PRO A 86 -14.01 15.38 -13.11
N LEU A 87 -13.41 14.22 -12.83
CA LEU A 87 -13.85 13.37 -11.69
C LEU A 87 -13.34 13.92 -10.35
N ARG A 88 -12.13 14.48 -10.33
CA ARG A 88 -11.55 15.13 -9.16
C ARG A 88 -12.18 16.48 -8.84
N ALA A 89 -12.57 17.24 -9.87
CA ALA A 89 -13.24 18.52 -9.71
C ALA A 89 -14.68 18.37 -9.17
N LYS A 90 -15.39 17.30 -9.57
CA LYS A 90 -16.78 17.05 -9.14
C LYS A 90 -16.91 16.60 -7.69
N THR A 91 -15.88 16.00 -7.12
CA THR A 91 -15.96 15.44 -5.75
C THR A 91 -15.50 16.41 -4.66
N GLY A 92 -15.02 17.62 -5.00
CA GLY A 92 -14.44 18.53 -3.99
C GLY A 92 -13.28 17.92 -3.19
N ALA A 93 -12.74 16.80 -3.69
CA ALA A 93 -11.75 16.02 -2.97
C ALA A 93 -10.49 16.86 -2.67
N PRO A 94 -9.98 16.85 -1.42
CA PRO A 94 -8.71 17.49 -1.10
C PRO A 94 -7.59 16.87 -1.93
N GLY A 95 -7.06 17.57 -2.91
CA GLY A 95 -5.95 17.03 -3.74
C GLY A 95 -5.77 17.74 -5.09
N THR A 96 -6.52 18.81 -5.36
CA THR A 96 -6.32 19.64 -6.55
C THR A 96 -5.21 20.67 -6.36
N GLY A 97 -4.52 21.06 -7.43
CA GLY A 97 -3.49 22.10 -7.43
C GLY A 97 -2.19 21.71 -6.70
N ALA A 98 -1.71 22.55 -5.80
CA ALA A 98 -0.43 22.38 -5.09
C ALA A 98 -0.29 21.02 -4.35
N ASN A 99 -1.39 20.46 -3.86
CA ASN A 99 -1.41 19.13 -3.24
C ASN A 99 -1.16 18.01 -4.26
N ALA A 100 -1.75 18.07 -5.43
CA ALA A 100 -1.56 17.07 -6.50
C ALA A 100 -0.09 17.05 -6.95
N THR A 101 0.50 18.23 -7.17
CA THR A 101 1.93 18.36 -7.52
C THR A 101 2.84 17.79 -6.43
N ARG A 102 2.55 18.03 -5.15
CA ARG A 102 3.31 17.48 -4.02
C ARG A 102 3.21 15.95 -3.96
N ILE A 103 2.02 15.40 -4.18
CA ILE A 103 1.78 13.95 -4.22
C ILE A 103 2.57 13.32 -5.37
N LEU A 104 2.50 13.90 -6.56
CA LEU A 104 3.20 13.42 -7.74
C LEU A 104 4.73 13.47 -7.56
N LYS A 105 5.28 14.58 -7.05
CA LYS A 105 6.71 14.69 -6.70
C LYS A 105 7.14 13.64 -5.67
N SER A 106 6.26 13.31 -4.72
CA SER A 106 6.52 12.27 -3.72
C SER A 106 6.46 10.86 -4.30
N ALA A 107 5.54 10.59 -5.23
CA ALA A 107 5.44 9.33 -5.94
C ALA A 107 6.61 9.12 -6.90
N SER A 108 7.02 10.16 -7.62
CA SER A 108 8.21 10.16 -8.48
C SER A 108 9.48 9.84 -7.68
N TYR A 109 9.66 10.45 -6.50
CA TYR A 109 10.77 10.13 -5.62
C TYR A 109 10.78 8.63 -5.25
N LEU A 110 9.62 8.06 -4.89
CA LEU A 110 9.54 6.63 -4.58
C LEU A 110 9.92 5.78 -5.79
N SER A 111 9.39 6.08 -6.98
CA SER A 111 9.68 5.31 -8.18
C SER A 111 11.17 5.26 -8.54
N GLN A 112 11.90 6.33 -8.24
CA GLN A 112 13.34 6.43 -8.48
C GLN A 112 14.18 5.72 -7.40
N ASN A 113 13.67 5.63 -6.16
CA ASN A 113 14.42 5.13 -5.02
C ASN A 113 13.87 3.83 -4.42
N LEU A 114 12.84 3.24 -5.02
CA LEU A 114 12.18 2.05 -4.49
C LEU A 114 13.17 0.91 -4.20
N HIS A 115 14.09 0.65 -5.12
CA HIS A 115 15.13 -0.37 -4.97
C HIS A 115 16.06 -0.19 -3.75
N LYS A 116 16.13 1.03 -3.20
CA LYS A 116 16.92 1.35 -2.01
C LYS A 116 16.16 1.12 -0.70
N VAL A 117 14.83 1.00 -0.76
CA VAL A 117 14.03 0.75 0.45
C VAL A 117 14.38 -0.64 0.98
N PRO A 118 14.75 -0.78 2.27
CA PRO A 118 15.37 -2.00 2.79
C PRO A 118 14.46 -3.22 2.75
N VAL A 119 13.14 -3.04 2.85
CA VAL A 119 12.17 -4.13 2.83
C VAL A 119 11.03 -3.81 1.88
N HIS A 120 10.69 -4.78 1.02
CA HIS A 120 9.45 -4.78 0.25
C HIS A 120 8.57 -5.92 0.74
N ILE A 121 7.30 -5.65 1.04
CA ILE A 121 6.33 -6.69 1.39
C ILE A 121 5.28 -6.71 0.29
N ILE A 122 5.03 -7.90 -0.27
CA ILE A 122 3.96 -8.13 -1.24
C ILE A 122 2.90 -8.99 -0.55
N PRO A 123 1.78 -8.39 -0.10
CA PRO A 123 0.63 -9.15 0.35
C PRO A 123 0.01 -9.92 -0.80
N CYS A 124 -0.15 -11.20 -0.62
CA CYS A 124 -0.69 -12.13 -1.59
C CYS A 124 -1.86 -12.91 -1.00
N ILE A 125 -2.71 -13.45 -1.86
CA ILE A 125 -3.82 -14.31 -1.44
C ILE A 125 -4.06 -15.42 -2.46
N GLU A 126 -4.35 -16.63 -1.99
CA GLU A 126 -4.71 -17.77 -2.82
C GLU A 126 -5.98 -17.49 -3.63
N GLY A 127 -5.96 -17.88 -4.89
CA GLY A 127 -7.05 -17.73 -5.84
C GLY A 127 -6.86 -16.57 -6.82
N ARG A 128 -7.61 -16.64 -7.91
CA ARG A 128 -7.67 -15.65 -9.00
C ARG A 128 -9.12 -15.27 -9.23
N VAL A 129 -9.39 -13.98 -9.35
CA VAL A 129 -10.78 -13.47 -9.43
C VAL A 129 -11.00 -12.45 -10.55
N GLU A 130 -10.06 -12.30 -11.48
CA GLU A 130 -10.13 -11.27 -12.54
C GLU A 130 -11.38 -11.42 -13.41
N THR A 131 -11.79 -12.65 -13.65
CA THR A 131 -12.99 -12.99 -14.44
C THR A 131 -14.18 -13.44 -13.58
N ALA A 132 -14.01 -13.42 -12.25
CA ALA A 132 -15.06 -13.86 -11.33
C ALA A 132 -16.09 -12.75 -11.06
N GLY A 133 -17.28 -13.14 -10.57
CA GLY A 133 -18.33 -12.20 -10.19
C GLY A 133 -17.94 -11.35 -8.98
N LEU A 134 -18.66 -10.25 -8.78
CA LEU A 134 -18.41 -9.23 -7.76
C LEU A 134 -18.25 -9.80 -6.34
N MET A 135 -19.09 -10.79 -5.98
CA MET A 135 -19.03 -11.42 -4.64
C MET A 135 -17.69 -12.12 -4.39
N ALA A 136 -17.17 -12.85 -5.39
CA ALA A 136 -15.87 -13.52 -5.28
C ALA A 136 -14.72 -12.53 -5.19
N GLN A 137 -14.75 -11.46 -6.00
CA GLN A 137 -13.76 -10.39 -5.96
C GLN A 137 -13.77 -9.68 -4.59
N ALA A 138 -14.96 -9.30 -4.09
CA ALA A 138 -15.12 -8.65 -2.79
C ALA A 138 -14.63 -9.55 -1.64
N SER A 139 -14.94 -10.84 -1.68
CA SER A 139 -14.52 -11.82 -0.67
C SER A 139 -13.00 -12.00 -0.66
N LEU A 140 -12.37 -12.14 -1.83
CA LEU A 140 -10.92 -12.33 -1.94
C LEU A 140 -10.18 -11.08 -1.44
N TYR A 141 -10.47 -9.91 -2.00
CA TYR A 141 -9.82 -8.67 -1.59
C TYR A 141 -10.20 -8.26 -0.17
N GLY A 142 -11.45 -8.46 0.26
CA GLY A 142 -11.90 -8.25 1.64
C GLY A 142 -11.18 -9.12 2.68
N SER A 143 -10.50 -10.17 2.26
CA SER A 143 -9.68 -11.00 3.15
C SER A 143 -8.25 -10.46 3.29
N ILE A 144 -7.58 -10.08 2.21
CA ILE A 144 -6.17 -9.66 2.26
C ILE A 144 -5.99 -8.18 2.61
N LEU A 145 -6.90 -7.29 2.19
CA LEU A 145 -6.73 -5.85 2.40
C LEU A 145 -6.81 -5.45 3.88
N PRO A 146 -7.73 -5.99 4.72
CA PRO A 146 -7.73 -5.72 6.16
C PRO A 146 -6.42 -6.16 6.85
N ALA A 147 -5.92 -7.35 6.53
CA ALA A 147 -4.65 -7.84 7.06
C ALA A 147 -3.47 -6.94 6.66
N THR A 148 -3.44 -6.49 5.40
CA THR A 148 -2.41 -5.55 4.92
C THR A 148 -2.49 -4.21 5.65
N TRP A 149 -3.69 -3.69 5.89
CA TRP A 149 -3.84 -2.44 6.65
C TRP A 149 -3.43 -2.61 8.11
N SER A 150 -3.79 -3.72 8.76
CA SER A 150 -3.34 -4.06 10.11
C SER A 150 -1.81 -4.15 10.19
N LEU A 151 -1.16 -4.76 9.19
CA LEU A 151 0.30 -4.75 9.06
C LEU A 151 0.86 -3.33 9.04
N MET A 152 0.30 -2.43 8.23
CA MET A 152 0.77 -1.05 8.12
C MET A 152 0.61 -0.27 9.43
N LEU A 153 -0.45 -0.52 10.20
CA LEU A 153 -0.65 0.05 11.53
C LEU A 153 0.38 -0.50 12.53
N ALA A 154 0.63 -1.81 12.53
CA ALA A 154 1.63 -2.44 13.38
C ALA A 154 3.06 -1.93 13.10
N LEU A 155 3.41 -1.78 11.81
CA LEU A 155 4.67 -1.14 11.37
C LEU A 155 4.77 0.29 11.90
N ARG A 156 3.69 1.08 11.73
CA ARG A 156 3.65 2.48 12.19
C ARG A 156 3.84 2.60 13.70
N ALA A 157 3.22 1.73 14.49
CA ALA A 157 3.36 1.70 15.94
C ALA A 157 4.80 1.41 16.41
N ARG A 158 5.63 0.81 15.53
CA ARG A 158 7.05 0.46 15.78
C ARG A 158 8.04 1.44 15.13
N GLY A 159 7.57 2.62 14.71
CA GLY A 159 8.44 3.64 14.09
C GLY A 159 8.82 3.36 12.64
N LEU A 160 8.15 2.41 11.99
CA LEU A 160 8.35 2.11 10.58
C LEU A 160 7.35 2.88 9.72
N GLY A 161 7.85 3.46 8.63
CA GLY A 161 7.04 4.06 7.58
C GLY A 161 6.78 3.07 6.47
N SER A 162 5.60 3.15 5.89
CA SER A 162 5.22 2.33 4.74
C SER A 162 4.34 3.13 3.78
N VAL A 163 4.13 2.59 2.59
CA VAL A 163 3.20 3.16 1.62
C VAL A 163 2.50 2.05 0.85
N TRP A 164 1.19 2.15 0.73
CA TRP A 164 0.41 1.29 -0.15
C TRP A 164 0.62 1.70 -1.60
N THR A 165 1.04 0.77 -2.45
CA THR A 165 1.18 1.00 -3.90
C THR A 165 0.81 -0.25 -4.69
N THR A 166 0.36 -0.05 -5.94
CA THR A 166 -0.15 -1.11 -6.82
C THR A 166 0.46 -1.08 -8.23
N LEU A 167 1.37 -0.14 -8.50
CA LEU A 167 1.93 0.01 -9.85
C LEU A 167 2.71 -1.22 -10.35
N HIS A 168 3.30 -2.01 -9.44
CA HIS A 168 3.96 -3.27 -9.78
C HIS A 168 3.00 -4.29 -10.41
N LEU A 169 1.69 -4.19 -10.15
CA LEU A 169 0.67 -5.09 -10.69
C LEU A 169 0.54 -4.98 -12.22
N ALA A 170 1.00 -3.88 -12.84
CA ALA A 170 1.13 -3.81 -14.29
C ALA A 170 2.10 -4.88 -14.87
N HIS A 171 2.94 -5.45 -14.01
CA HIS A 171 3.91 -6.50 -14.33
C HIS A 171 3.79 -7.68 -13.36
N GLU A 172 2.58 -7.93 -12.81
CA GLU A 172 2.32 -8.93 -11.77
C GLU A 172 2.91 -10.30 -12.10
N GLN A 173 2.62 -10.80 -13.31
CA GLN A 173 3.07 -12.14 -13.74
C GLN A 173 4.59 -12.21 -13.87
N ALA A 174 5.22 -11.18 -14.45
CA ALA A 174 6.67 -11.14 -14.62
C ALA A 174 7.40 -11.10 -13.28
N ILE A 175 6.92 -10.27 -12.35
CA ILE A 175 7.44 -10.18 -10.98
C ILE A 175 7.18 -11.50 -10.25
N GLY A 176 5.99 -12.08 -10.36
CA GLY A 176 5.62 -13.35 -9.75
C GLY A 176 6.54 -14.48 -10.17
N ALA A 177 6.80 -14.63 -11.47
CA ALA A 177 7.70 -15.64 -12.01
C ALA A 177 9.14 -15.51 -11.46
N GLN A 178 9.66 -14.29 -11.34
CA GLN A 178 11.00 -14.02 -10.83
C GLN A 178 11.12 -14.23 -9.30
N LEU A 179 10.03 -14.06 -8.58
CA LEU A 179 9.99 -14.22 -7.12
C LEU A 179 9.46 -15.60 -6.66
N GLY A 180 9.06 -16.46 -7.60
CA GLY A 180 8.51 -17.78 -7.31
C GLY A 180 7.09 -17.75 -6.74
N ILE A 181 6.31 -16.69 -7.01
CA ILE A 181 4.89 -16.62 -6.61
C ILE A 181 4.09 -17.51 -7.57
N PRO A 182 3.30 -18.48 -7.04
CA PRO A 182 2.50 -19.36 -7.91
C PRO A 182 1.50 -18.56 -8.76
N PRO A 183 1.22 -18.97 -10.01
CA PRO A 183 0.28 -18.26 -10.88
C PRO A 183 -1.17 -18.29 -10.37
N THR A 184 -1.48 -19.19 -9.44
CA THR A 184 -2.78 -19.28 -8.77
C THR A 184 -2.96 -18.28 -7.62
N VAL A 185 -1.93 -17.51 -7.29
CA VAL A 185 -1.91 -16.54 -6.19
C VAL A 185 -2.01 -15.13 -6.74
N THR A 186 -2.90 -14.34 -6.17
CA THR A 186 -3.09 -12.92 -6.51
C THR A 186 -2.20 -12.04 -5.63
N GLN A 187 -1.42 -11.14 -6.24
CA GLN A 187 -0.73 -10.07 -5.53
C GLN A 187 -1.69 -8.91 -5.30
N ALA A 188 -1.82 -8.42 -4.06
CA ALA A 188 -2.79 -7.37 -3.73
C ALA A 188 -2.18 -5.96 -3.71
N ALA A 189 -0.94 -5.85 -3.26
CA ALA A 189 -0.23 -4.58 -3.14
C ALA A 189 1.28 -4.79 -3.08
N LEU A 190 2.03 -3.69 -3.16
CA LEU A 190 3.43 -3.62 -2.79
C LEU A 190 3.57 -2.59 -1.66
N ILE A 191 4.14 -3.01 -0.54
CA ILE A 191 4.34 -2.22 0.66
C ILE A 191 5.85 -2.04 0.90
N PRO A 192 6.48 -0.98 0.39
CA PRO A 192 7.84 -0.62 0.77
C PRO A 192 7.87 -0.18 2.23
N VAL A 193 8.85 -0.67 3.00
CA VAL A 193 8.95 -0.47 4.45
C VAL A 193 10.38 -0.07 4.82
N ALA A 194 10.50 0.97 5.63
CA ALA A 194 11.73 1.40 6.29
C ALA A 194 11.40 2.18 7.56
N TYR A 195 12.35 2.36 8.45
CA TYR A 195 12.21 3.39 9.47
C TYR A 195 11.99 4.75 8.82
N TYR A 196 11.31 5.67 9.49
CA TYR A 196 11.12 7.01 8.94
C TYR A 196 11.87 8.06 9.75
N THR A 197 12.27 9.13 9.08
CA THR A 197 13.01 10.25 9.68
C THR A 197 12.10 11.43 9.99
N GLY A 198 12.56 12.29 10.91
CA GLY A 198 11.87 13.52 11.31
C GLY A 198 10.77 13.33 12.32
N ALA A 199 10.02 14.39 12.60
CA ALA A 199 8.95 14.41 13.59
C ALA A 199 7.75 13.53 13.18
N ASP A 200 6.84 13.34 14.10
CA ASP A 200 5.60 12.58 13.89
C ASP A 200 4.71 13.18 12.78
N PHE A 201 3.66 12.46 12.42
CA PHE A 201 2.74 12.85 11.35
C PHE A 201 1.50 13.54 11.93
N LYS A 202 0.92 14.42 11.13
CA LYS A 202 -0.35 15.08 11.44
C LYS A 202 -1.48 14.41 10.66
N PRO A 203 -2.73 14.45 11.16
CA PRO A 203 -3.89 14.04 10.38
C PRO A 203 -3.94 14.70 9.01
N ALA A 204 -4.43 13.99 8.02
CA ALA A 204 -4.61 14.53 6.69
C ALA A 204 -5.92 15.31 6.59
N PRO A 205 -5.97 16.40 5.80
CA PRO A 205 -7.25 16.96 5.39
C PRO A 205 -8.11 15.89 4.71
N ARG A 206 -9.38 15.84 5.08
CA ARG A 206 -10.41 14.96 4.51
C ARG A 206 -11.67 15.77 4.28
N ALA A 207 -12.53 15.27 3.41
CA ALA A 207 -13.89 15.78 3.29
C ALA A 207 -14.62 15.63 4.64
N PRO A 208 -15.54 16.55 4.99
CA PRO A 208 -16.40 16.41 6.15
C PRO A 208 -17.16 15.07 6.12
N VAL A 209 -17.28 14.40 7.25
CA VAL A 209 -17.95 13.08 7.34
C VAL A 209 -19.39 13.11 6.79
N ALA A 210 -20.09 14.21 7.01
CA ALA A 210 -21.48 14.40 6.52
C ALA A 210 -21.60 14.34 4.97
N GLN A 211 -20.52 14.57 4.23
CA GLN A 211 -20.52 14.46 2.77
C GLN A 211 -20.40 13.04 2.24
N VAL A 212 -20.06 12.09 3.10
CA VAL A 212 -19.78 10.70 2.75
C VAL A 212 -20.57 9.71 3.61
N THR A 213 -21.50 10.24 4.41
CA THR A 213 -22.35 9.42 5.30
C THR A 213 -23.81 9.64 4.90
N HIS A 214 -24.49 8.56 4.60
CA HIS A 214 -25.90 8.53 4.27
C HIS A 214 -26.62 7.62 5.25
N TRP A 215 -27.76 8.08 5.79
CA TRP A 215 -28.56 7.34 6.75
C TRP A 215 -29.81 6.81 6.03
N ASP A 216 -30.03 5.49 6.09
CA ASP A 216 -31.19 4.76 5.57
C ASP A 216 -31.34 4.78 4.03
N HIS A 217 -30.82 5.78 3.33
CA HIS A 217 -30.84 5.89 1.86
C HIS A 217 -29.60 6.65 1.37
N TRP A 218 -29.28 6.48 0.09
CA TRP A 218 -28.19 7.20 -0.57
C TRP A 218 -28.55 8.64 -0.88
#